data_8d841f79a642990fa28dbe05b50451a0
#
_entry.id   8d841f79a642990fa28dbe05b50451a0
#
_cell.length_a   1.000
_cell.length_b   1.000
_cell.length_c   1.000
_cell.angle_alpha   90.00
_cell.angle_beta   90.00
_cell.angle_gamma   90.00
#
_symmetry.space_group_name_H-M   'P 1'
#
loop_
_entity.id
_entity.type
_entity.pdbx_description
1 polymer ?
#
loop_
_entity_poly.entity_id
_entity_poly.type
_entity_poly.pdbx_seq_one_letter_code
_entity_poly.pdbx_strand_id
1 'polypeptide(L)'
;MRISVETRFRCPCCGYKTLDAPEALGLCPVCWWEDDGQEDKDASDVRLTVNGALSLAEARAYYAQCGAAHPRFLPYVRKAQLTEQ
;
A
#
# COMPACT_ATOMS: atom_id res chain seq x y z
N MET A 1 2.62 -10.44 -23.60
CA MET A 1 3.81 -10.22 -22.74
C MET A 1 3.41 -10.24 -21.28
N ARG A 2 4.21 -10.83 -20.44
CA ARG A 2 3.89 -10.81 -19.04
C ARG A 2 4.96 -10.07 -18.26
N ILE A 3 4.53 -9.44 -17.17
CA ILE A 3 5.40 -8.67 -16.29
C ILE A 3 5.94 -9.59 -15.22
N SER A 4 7.25 -9.62 -15.05
CA SER A 4 7.85 -10.41 -13.98
C SER A 4 7.74 -9.67 -12.64
N VAL A 5 7.83 -10.42 -11.53
CA VAL A 5 7.74 -9.80 -10.20
C VAL A 5 8.88 -8.84 -9.91
N GLU A 6 10.04 -8.99 -10.58
CA GLU A 6 11.16 -8.09 -10.41
C GLU A 6 10.86 -6.69 -10.94
N THR A 7 9.85 -6.52 -11.79
CA THR A 7 9.46 -5.21 -12.30
C THR A 7 8.41 -4.53 -11.45
N ARG A 8 7.93 -5.19 -10.41
CA ARG A 8 6.95 -4.59 -9.52
C ARG A 8 7.61 -3.65 -8.51
N PHE A 9 6.82 -2.72 -8.04
CA PHE A 9 7.26 -1.69 -7.10
C PHE A 9 6.73 -1.97 -5.71
N ARG A 10 7.49 -1.54 -4.71
CA ARG A 10 7.09 -1.74 -3.32
C ARG A 10 5.96 -0.81 -2.95
N CYS A 11 4.96 -1.34 -2.27
CA CYS A 11 3.90 -0.54 -1.68
C CYS A 11 4.50 0.31 -0.55
N PRO A 12 4.29 1.63 -0.56
CA PRO A 12 4.88 2.48 0.48
C PRO A 12 4.31 2.21 1.88
N CYS A 13 3.15 1.57 1.97
CA CYS A 13 2.55 1.23 3.26
C CYS A 13 3.11 -0.06 3.84
N CYS A 14 2.98 -1.18 3.14
CA CYS A 14 3.41 -2.48 3.68
C CYS A 14 4.82 -2.91 3.27
N GLY A 15 5.39 -2.30 2.24
CA GLY A 15 6.73 -2.61 1.78
C GLY A 15 6.86 -3.80 0.85
N TYR A 16 5.77 -4.49 0.55
CA TYR A 16 5.81 -5.63 -0.36
C TYR A 16 5.71 -5.18 -1.82
N LYS A 17 6.28 -5.98 -2.73
CA LYS A 17 6.31 -5.67 -4.16
C LYS A 17 4.97 -6.04 -4.80
N THR A 18 3.99 -5.18 -4.66
CA THR A 18 2.62 -5.48 -5.10
C THR A 18 2.11 -4.53 -6.18
N LEU A 19 2.83 -3.44 -6.48
CA LEU A 19 2.34 -2.41 -7.38
C LEU A 19 2.98 -2.53 -8.76
N ASP A 20 2.19 -2.33 -9.82
CA ASP A 20 2.67 -2.42 -11.19
C ASP A 20 3.45 -1.16 -11.60
N ALA A 21 3.13 -0.01 -11.01
CA ALA A 21 3.81 1.25 -11.29
C ALA A 21 3.73 2.15 -10.06
N PRO A 22 4.76 2.99 -9.81
CA PRO A 22 4.69 3.92 -8.68
C PRO A 22 3.72 5.06 -8.98
N GLU A 23 3.06 5.57 -7.94
CA GLU A 23 2.23 6.76 -7.99
C GLU A 23 1.08 6.70 -9.03
N ALA A 24 0.64 5.49 -9.35
CA ALA A 24 -0.37 5.29 -10.40
C ALA A 24 -1.74 4.91 -9.81
N LEU A 25 -1.98 5.24 -8.56
CA LEU A 25 -3.21 4.91 -7.83
C LEU A 25 -3.49 3.41 -7.80
N GLY A 26 -2.43 2.61 -7.89
CA GLY A 26 -2.56 1.16 -7.79
C GLY A 26 -2.96 0.75 -6.39
N LEU A 27 -3.87 -0.21 -6.29
CA LEU A 27 -4.36 -0.73 -5.02
C LEU A 27 -3.53 -1.94 -4.60
N CYS A 28 -2.93 -1.87 -3.42
CA CYS A 28 -2.14 -2.98 -2.90
C CYS A 28 -3.06 -4.08 -2.35
N PRO A 29 -3.00 -5.30 -2.87
CA PRO A 29 -3.88 -6.37 -2.38
C PRO A 29 -3.48 -6.89 -0.99
N VAL A 30 -2.28 -6.57 -0.52
CA VAL A 30 -1.81 -7.02 0.79
C VAL A 30 -2.30 -6.12 1.91
N CYS A 31 -2.25 -4.80 1.73
CA CYS A 31 -2.65 -3.86 2.79
C CYS A 31 -3.85 -2.99 2.44
N TRP A 32 -4.23 -2.93 1.17
CA TRP A 32 -5.36 -2.14 0.65
C TRP A 32 -5.09 -0.64 0.58
N TRP A 33 -3.81 -0.24 0.63
CA TRP A 33 -3.42 1.15 0.38
C TRP A 33 -3.46 1.44 -1.11
N GLU A 34 -4.03 2.59 -1.50
CA GLU A 34 -3.91 3.07 -2.88
C GLU A 34 -2.75 4.04 -2.95
N ASP A 35 -1.84 3.80 -3.89
CA ASP A 35 -0.60 4.58 -4.00
C ASP A 35 -0.88 5.94 -4.61
N ASP A 36 -1.04 6.94 -3.78
CA ASP A 36 -1.32 8.32 -4.18
C ASP A 36 -0.06 9.18 -4.31
N GLY A 37 1.10 8.55 -4.30
CA GLY A 37 2.37 9.24 -4.44
C GLY A 37 3.01 9.69 -3.13
N GLN A 38 2.39 9.41 -1.98
CA GLN A 38 3.03 9.74 -0.70
C GLN A 38 4.27 8.90 -0.48
N GLU A 39 5.28 9.53 0.09
CA GLU A 39 6.56 8.91 0.44
C GLU A 39 6.90 9.24 1.89
N ASP A 40 8.11 8.85 2.32
CA ASP A 40 8.52 9.09 3.72
C ASP A 40 8.47 10.57 4.10
N LYS A 41 8.84 11.45 3.18
CA LYS A 41 8.94 12.89 3.45
C LYS A 41 7.59 13.54 3.71
N ASP A 42 6.51 12.99 3.18
CA ASP A 42 5.16 13.54 3.33
C ASP A 42 4.17 12.51 3.87
N ALA A 43 4.67 11.45 4.51
CA ALA A 43 3.83 10.34 4.98
C ALA A 43 2.75 10.78 5.97
N SER A 44 2.98 11.86 6.73
CA SER A 44 1.99 12.35 7.69
C SER A 44 0.92 13.27 7.09
N ASP A 45 1.04 13.61 5.81
CA ASP A 45 0.05 14.46 5.16
C ASP A 45 -1.24 13.69 4.89
N VAL A 46 -2.38 14.36 5.07
CA VAL A 46 -3.68 13.85 4.69
C VAL A 46 -4.09 14.50 3.39
N ARG A 47 -4.17 13.71 2.32
CA ARG A 47 -4.41 14.26 0.99
C ARG A 47 -5.88 14.35 0.59
N LEU A 48 -6.76 13.65 1.30
CA LEU A 48 -8.21 13.63 1.02
C LEU A 48 -8.52 13.23 -0.44
N THR A 49 -7.70 12.30 -0.96
CA THR A 49 -7.90 11.76 -2.29
C THR A 49 -8.44 10.33 -2.19
N VAL A 50 -7.81 9.38 -2.86
CA VAL A 50 -8.28 7.99 -2.90
C VAL A 50 -8.24 7.30 -1.52
N ASN A 51 -7.38 7.74 -0.62
CA ASN A 51 -7.28 7.18 0.72
C ASN A 51 -8.09 7.97 1.77
N GLY A 52 -8.86 8.97 1.33
CA GLY A 52 -9.68 9.77 2.22
C GLY A 52 -8.84 10.51 3.26
N ALA A 53 -9.24 10.43 4.52
CA ALA A 53 -8.56 11.09 5.63
C ALA A 53 -7.37 10.31 6.18
N LEU A 54 -7.00 9.20 5.55
CA LEU A 54 -5.92 8.32 6.02
C LEU A 54 -4.59 8.77 5.43
N SER A 55 -3.62 9.12 6.29
CA SER A 55 -2.26 9.41 5.86
C SER A 55 -1.47 8.12 5.70
N LEU A 56 -0.36 8.17 4.94
CA LEU A 56 0.53 7.02 4.81
C LEU A 56 1.11 6.61 6.16
N ALA A 57 1.45 7.56 7.02
CA ALA A 57 1.97 7.26 8.34
C ALA A 57 0.96 6.49 9.19
N GLU A 58 -0.31 6.89 9.14
CA GLU A 58 -1.37 6.16 9.83
C GLU A 58 -1.58 4.78 9.24
N ALA A 59 -1.57 4.68 7.91
CA ALA A 59 -1.72 3.39 7.23
C ALA A 59 -0.62 2.42 7.63
N ARG A 60 0.61 2.89 7.71
CA ARG A 60 1.75 2.07 8.16
C ARG A 60 1.57 1.58 9.60
N ALA A 61 1.09 2.45 10.47
CA ALA A 61 0.83 2.09 11.87
C ALA A 61 -0.28 1.04 11.98
N TYR A 62 -1.36 1.21 11.23
CA TYR A 62 -2.43 0.21 11.20
C TYR A 62 -1.95 -1.12 10.63
N TYR A 63 -1.15 -1.08 9.57
CA TYR A 63 -0.64 -2.32 9.00
C TYR A 63 0.20 -3.09 10.01
N ALA A 64 1.04 -2.41 10.76
CA ALA A 64 1.85 -3.04 11.81
C ALA A 64 0.98 -3.66 12.90
N GLN A 65 -0.19 -3.08 13.18
CA GLN A 65 -1.09 -3.56 14.22
C GLN A 65 -1.99 -4.70 13.77
N CYS A 66 -2.55 -4.62 12.56
CA CYS A 66 -3.60 -5.55 12.16
C CYS A 66 -3.41 -6.19 10.79
N GLY A 67 -2.40 -5.79 10.01
CA GLY A 67 -2.16 -6.37 8.70
C GLY A 67 -2.96 -5.74 7.57
N ALA A 68 -3.51 -4.54 7.78
CA ALA A 68 -4.20 -3.76 6.76
C ALA A 68 -3.91 -2.28 6.98
N ALA A 69 -4.04 -1.47 5.93
CA ALA A 69 -3.84 -0.03 6.02
C ALA A 69 -4.84 0.65 6.96
N HIS A 70 -5.97 0.01 7.20
CA HIS A 70 -6.96 0.43 8.17
C HIS A 70 -7.80 -0.81 8.54
N PRO A 71 -8.30 -0.94 9.77
CA PRO A 71 -9.11 -2.10 10.15
C PRO A 71 -10.31 -2.37 9.26
N ARG A 72 -10.90 -1.33 8.67
CA ARG A 72 -12.04 -1.49 7.76
C ARG A 72 -11.71 -2.27 6.49
N PHE A 73 -10.43 -2.42 6.18
CA PHE A 73 -9.99 -3.14 4.98
C PHE A 73 -9.68 -4.62 5.23
N LEU A 74 -9.75 -5.06 6.48
CA LEU A 74 -9.41 -6.45 6.82
C LEU A 74 -10.14 -7.51 5.97
N PRO A 75 -11.42 -7.34 5.60
CA PRO A 75 -12.08 -8.34 4.76
C PRO A 75 -11.52 -8.47 3.35
N TYR A 76 -10.71 -7.51 2.90
CA TYR A 76 -10.25 -7.43 1.51
C TYR A 76 -8.78 -7.79 1.34
N VAL A 77 -7.99 -7.78 2.41
CA VAL A 77 -6.55 -8.00 2.31
C VAL A 77 -6.20 -9.48 2.33
N ARG A 78 -4.99 -9.78 1.88
CA ARG A 78 -4.40 -11.12 1.94
C ARG A 78 -2.95 -11.02 2.40
N LYS A 79 -2.38 -12.13 2.78
CA LYS A 79 -0.95 -12.18 3.10
C LYS A 79 -0.11 -12.00 1.85
N ALA A 80 1.09 -11.44 2.03
CA ALA A 80 2.05 -11.32 0.94
C ALA A 80 2.51 -12.70 0.48
N GLN A 81 2.68 -12.84 -0.84
CA GLN A 81 3.24 -14.04 -1.45
C GLN A 81 4.76 -13.97 -1.39
N LEU A 82 5.42 -15.13 -1.50
CA LEU A 82 6.88 -15.19 -1.51
C LEU A 82 7.49 -14.29 -2.59
N THR A 83 6.85 -14.25 -3.76
CA THR A 83 7.32 -13.45 -4.89
C THR A 83 7.16 -11.94 -4.68
N GLU A 84 6.43 -11.52 -3.65
CA GLU A 84 6.21 -10.11 -3.35
C GLU A 84 7.15 -9.57 -2.27
N GLN A 85 7.94 -10.42 -1.69
CA GLN A 85 8.88 -10.03 -0.64
C GLN A 85 10.20 -9.42 -1.19
#